data_35b364b9762f4213099b0fb49042de75
#
_entry.id   35b364b9762f4213099b0fb49042de75
#
_cell.length_a   1.000
_cell.length_b   1.000
_cell.length_c   1.000
_cell.angle_alpha   90.00
_cell.angle_beta   90.00
_cell.angle_gamma   90.00
#
_symmetry.space_group_name_H-M   'P 1'
#
loop_
_entity.id
_entity.type
_entity.pdbx_description
1 polymer ?
#
loop_
_entity_poly.entity_id
_entity_poly.type
_entity_poly.pdbx_seq_one_letter_code
_entity_poly.pdbx_strand_id
1 'polypeptide(L)'
;MNEANDLFNISKIESYLYSLLYGTLTEQTYVGTLPDTIKDTWQEMCLIDCSSDIVDEDARARGVVFVSVFARPNTDGSKNVPKMSQLEQSLNSIIRSADNPHYSISRYATYSDYDSKRNWHVNTVQLNITIF
;
A
#
# COMPACT_ATOMS: atom_id res chain seq x y z
N MET A 1 -17.34 -22.10 -10.15
CA MET A 1 -16.97 -20.79 -9.58
C MET A 1 -16.80 -19.80 -10.70
N ASN A 2 -17.42 -18.66 -10.64
CA ASN A 2 -17.28 -17.65 -11.68
C ASN A 2 -16.07 -16.75 -11.38
N GLU A 3 -15.69 -15.94 -12.35
CA GLU A 3 -14.53 -15.06 -12.27
C GLU A 3 -14.64 -14.05 -11.10
N ALA A 4 -15.84 -13.55 -10.81
CA ALA A 4 -16.05 -12.60 -9.71
C ALA A 4 -15.68 -13.19 -8.36
N ASN A 5 -15.95 -14.47 -8.14
CA ASN A 5 -15.59 -15.13 -6.88
C ASN A 5 -14.07 -15.19 -6.69
N ASP A 6 -13.31 -15.35 -7.78
CA ASP A 6 -11.84 -15.34 -7.70
C ASP A 6 -11.32 -13.96 -7.32
N LEU A 7 -12.00 -12.90 -7.72
CA LEU A 7 -11.60 -11.51 -7.43
C LEU A 7 -11.92 -11.10 -5.98
N PHE A 8 -12.86 -11.79 -5.32
CA PHE A 8 -13.26 -11.52 -3.93
C PHE A 8 -12.28 -12.15 -2.93
N ASN A 9 -11.04 -12.25 -3.29
CA ASN A 9 -10.00 -12.92 -2.54
C ASN A 9 -8.97 -11.90 -2.08
N ILE A 10 -8.62 -11.90 -0.79
CA ILE A 10 -7.66 -10.97 -0.20
C ILE A 10 -6.32 -11.02 -0.94
N SER A 11 -5.83 -12.22 -1.23
CA SER A 11 -4.55 -12.38 -1.92
C SER A 11 -4.56 -11.82 -3.33
N LYS A 12 -5.70 -11.87 -4.02
CA LYS A 12 -5.85 -11.27 -5.36
C LYS A 12 -5.76 -9.75 -5.30
N ILE A 13 -6.39 -9.14 -4.29
CA ILE A 13 -6.32 -7.70 -4.06
C ILE A 13 -4.88 -7.28 -3.79
N GLU A 14 -4.21 -8.00 -2.90
CA GLU A 14 -2.81 -7.73 -2.57
C GLU A 14 -1.90 -7.88 -3.79
N SER A 15 -2.10 -8.93 -4.59
CA SER A 15 -1.35 -9.14 -5.82
C SER A 15 -1.57 -8.03 -6.84
N TYR A 16 -2.80 -7.55 -6.96
CA TYR A 16 -3.11 -6.46 -7.86
C TYR A 16 -2.38 -5.18 -7.44
N LEU A 17 -2.45 -4.82 -6.16
CA LEU A 17 -1.74 -3.64 -5.65
C LEU A 17 -0.23 -3.79 -5.78
N TYR A 18 0.30 -4.97 -5.50
CA TYR A 18 1.73 -5.24 -5.70
C TYR A 18 2.13 -4.97 -7.16
N SER A 19 1.33 -5.44 -8.12
CA SER A 19 1.63 -5.24 -9.54
C SER A 19 1.59 -3.76 -9.94
N LEU A 20 0.77 -2.96 -9.28
CA LEU A 20 0.70 -1.52 -9.52
C LEU A 20 1.93 -0.78 -8.95
N LEU A 21 2.41 -1.21 -7.80
CA LEU A 21 3.37 -0.43 -7.00
C LEU A 21 4.81 -0.89 -7.15
N TYR A 22 5.04 -2.19 -7.36
CA TYR A 22 6.41 -2.72 -7.48
C TYR A 22 7.12 -2.11 -8.69
N GLY A 23 8.29 -1.52 -8.44
CA GLY A 23 9.08 -0.88 -9.49
C GLY A 23 8.56 0.48 -9.96
N THR A 24 7.27 0.74 -9.80
CA THR A 24 6.66 2.04 -10.17
C THR A 24 6.75 3.03 -9.02
N LEU A 25 6.40 2.59 -7.81
CA LEU A 25 6.58 3.37 -6.60
C LEU A 25 7.98 3.15 -6.03
N THR A 26 8.32 1.92 -5.73
CA THR A 26 9.64 1.51 -5.27
C THR A 26 9.85 0.02 -5.51
N GLU A 27 11.08 -0.38 -5.77
CA GLU A 27 11.45 -1.80 -5.85
C GLU A 27 11.36 -2.48 -4.49
N GLN A 28 11.38 -1.73 -3.37
CA GLN A 28 11.26 -2.24 -2.02
C GLN A 28 9.79 -2.32 -1.60
N THR A 29 8.99 -3.04 -2.38
CA THR A 29 7.55 -3.24 -2.14
C THR A 29 7.32 -4.66 -1.64
N TYR A 30 6.61 -4.77 -0.52
CA TYR A 30 6.36 -6.03 0.17
C TYR A 30 4.89 -6.18 0.51
N VAL A 31 4.46 -7.43 0.70
CA VAL A 31 3.07 -7.76 1.07
C VAL A 31 3.08 -8.48 2.41
N GLY A 32 2.22 -8.05 3.32
CA GLY A 32 2.02 -8.65 4.63
C GLY A 32 3.02 -8.24 5.68
N THR A 33 4.31 -8.42 5.43
CA THR A 33 5.37 -8.05 6.36
C THR A 33 6.58 -7.49 5.61
N LEU A 34 7.33 -6.63 6.29
CA LEU A 34 8.62 -6.17 5.79
C LEU A 34 9.68 -7.23 6.03
N PRO A 35 10.79 -7.24 5.25
CA PRO A 35 11.88 -8.16 5.50
C PRO A 35 12.56 -7.88 6.86
N ASP A 36 13.11 -8.90 7.49
CA ASP A 36 13.78 -8.76 8.77
C ASP A 36 15.05 -7.90 8.67
N THR A 37 15.75 -8.02 7.55
CA THR A 37 16.98 -7.27 7.30
C THR A 37 16.75 -6.19 6.29
N ILE A 38 17.05 -4.95 6.66
CA ILE A 38 16.96 -3.77 5.79
C ILE A 38 18.37 -3.37 5.40
N LYS A 39 18.62 -3.27 4.10
CA LYS A 39 19.92 -2.86 3.60
C LYS A 39 20.18 -1.38 3.87
N ASP A 40 21.43 -1.04 4.19
CA ASP A 40 21.83 0.34 4.46
C ASP A 40 21.64 1.27 3.28
N THR A 41 21.60 0.72 2.07
CA THR A 41 21.41 1.49 0.83
C THR A 41 19.95 1.86 0.56
N TRP A 42 19.00 1.20 1.22
CA TRP A 42 17.58 1.48 0.99
C TRP A 42 17.19 2.82 1.64
N GLN A 43 16.49 3.66 0.88
CA GLN A 43 16.00 4.95 1.35
C GLN A 43 14.49 4.95 1.55
N GLU A 44 13.81 3.90 1.06
CA GLU A 44 12.37 3.82 1.03
C GLU A 44 11.90 2.38 1.05
N MET A 45 10.68 2.16 1.54
CA MET A 45 10.00 0.87 1.49
C MET A 45 8.51 1.09 1.37
N CYS A 46 7.81 0.09 0.88
CA CYS A 46 6.34 0.07 0.80
C CYS A 46 5.82 -1.26 1.29
N LEU A 47 4.78 -1.22 2.12
CA LEU A 47 4.12 -2.41 2.64
C LEU A 47 2.65 -2.38 2.28
N ILE A 48 2.16 -3.44 1.67
CA ILE A 48 0.76 -3.63 1.31
C ILE A 48 0.16 -4.65 2.26
N ASP A 49 -0.95 -4.28 2.92
CA ASP A 49 -1.61 -5.16 3.87
C ASP A 49 -3.13 -5.03 3.76
N CYS A 50 -3.78 -6.06 3.24
CA CYS A 50 -5.24 -6.16 3.22
C CYS A 50 -5.67 -6.78 4.54
N SER A 51 -5.92 -5.93 5.53
CA SER A 51 -6.09 -6.37 6.92
C SER A 51 -7.52 -6.64 7.32
N SER A 52 -8.49 -6.29 6.48
CA SER A 52 -9.89 -6.45 6.86
C SER A 52 -10.61 -7.45 5.97
N ASP A 53 -11.75 -7.90 6.46
CA ASP A 53 -12.60 -8.82 5.72
C ASP A 53 -13.15 -8.15 4.47
N ILE A 54 -13.33 -8.94 3.42
CA ILE A 54 -14.07 -8.52 2.24
C ILE A 54 -15.54 -8.72 2.54
N VAL A 55 -16.32 -7.64 2.39
CA VAL A 55 -17.77 -7.68 2.63
C VAL A 55 -18.48 -7.82 1.29
N ASP A 56 -19.22 -8.91 1.14
CA ASP A 56 -20.03 -9.17 -0.05
C ASP A 56 -21.32 -8.35 -0.01
N GLU A 57 -21.62 -7.67 -1.12
CA GLU A 57 -22.85 -6.90 -1.29
C GLU A 57 -23.44 -7.18 -2.67
N ASP A 58 -24.40 -8.09 -2.76
CA ASP A 58 -25.10 -8.43 -4.02
C ASP A 58 -24.13 -8.63 -5.21
N ALA A 59 -24.05 -7.67 -6.10
CA ALA A 59 -23.25 -7.77 -7.33
C ALA A 59 -21.80 -7.28 -7.14
N ARG A 60 -21.41 -6.90 -5.93
CA ARG A 60 -20.08 -6.35 -5.66
C ARG A 60 -19.62 -6.69 -4.25
N ALA A 61 -18.33 -6.48 -4.00
CA ALA A 61 -17.76 -6.60 -2.68
C ALA A 61 -16.95 -5.35 -2.35
N ARG A 62 -16.70 -5.12 -1.06
CA ARG A 62 -15.86 -4.02 -0.61
C ARG A 62 -14.81 -4.53 0.36
N GLY A 63 -13.64 -3.93 0.32
CA GLY A 63 -12.55 -4.23 1.23
C GLY A 63 -11.73 -3.00 1.56
N VAL A 64 -10.85 -3.15 2.54
CA VAL A 64 -9.93 -2.11 2.98
C VAL A 64 -8.52 -2.63 2.89
N VAL A 65 -7.64 -1.83 2.29
CA VAL A 65 -6.23 -2.15 2.17
C VAL A 65 -5.41 -0.99 2.74
N PHE A 66 -4.39 -1.32 3.50
CA PHE A 66 -3.43 -0.34 4.01
C PHE A 66 -2.16 -0.42 3.18
N VAL A 67 -1.72 0.73 2.69
CA VAL A 67 -0.44 0.86 1.99
C VAL A 67 0.43 1.81 2.80
N SER A 68 1.51 1.29 3.35
CA SER A 68 2.43 2.05 4.19
C SER A 68 3.68 2.40 3.38
N VAL A 69 4.03 3.68 3.36
CA VAL A 69 5.27 4.15 2.74
C VAL A 69 6.24 4.57 3.83
N PHE A 70 7.46 4.06 3.74
CA PHE A 70 8.50 4.26 4.73
C PHE A 70 9.63 5.07 4.10
N ALA A 71 10.09 6.09 4.79
CA ALA A 71 11.26 6.87 4.38
C ALA A 71 12.34 6.76 5.46
N ARG A 72 13.59 6.53 5.03
CA ARG A 72 14.71 6.52 5.96
C ARG A 72 14.85 7.90 6.58
N PRO A 73 14.99 8.00 7.93
CA PRO A 73 15.15 9.30 8.57
C PRO A 73 16.42 10.02 8.12
N ASN A 74 16.44 11.32 8.31
CA ASN A 74 17.68 12.10 8.18
C ASN A 74 18.71 11.61 9.23
N THR A 75 19.96 11.99 9.06
CA THR A 75 21.05 11.55 9.96
C THR A 75 20.84 11.95 11.42
N ASP A 76 20.08 13.03 11.66
CA ASP A 76 19.72 13.47 13.01
C ASP A 76 18.49 12.79 13.59
N GLY A 77 17.91 11.84 12.85
CA GLY A 77 16.71 11.09 13.26
C GLY A 77 15.40 11.77 12.89
N SER A 78 15.43 12.98 12.35
CA SER A 78 14.21 13.69 11.96
C SER A 78 13.60 13.08 10.70
N LYS A 79 12.29 13.30 10.53
CA LYS A 79 11.55 12.80 9.39
C LYS A 79 12.06 13.46 8.10
N ASN A 80 12.36 12.63 7.10
CA ASN A 80 12.70 13.10 5.76
C ASN A 80 11.41 13.48 5.02
N VAL A 81 10.92 14.70 5.29
CA VAL A 81 9.64 15.18 4.76
C VAL A 81 9.63 15.25 3.23
N PRO A 82 10.67 15.75 2.54
CA PRO A 82 10.66 15.75 1.07
C PRO A 82 10.52 14.35 0.48
N LYS A 83 11.23 13.37 1.04
CA LYS A 83 11.16 11.98 0.56
C LYS A 83 9.78 11.38 0.81
N MET A 84 9.24 11.60 2.01
CA MET A 84 7.91 11.10 2.36
C MET A 84 6.83 11.72 1.46
N SER A 85 6.92 13.04 1.21
CA SER A 85 6.00 13.73 0.32
C SER A 85 6.07 13.18 -1.10
N GLN A 86 7.27 12.90 -1.60
CA GLN A 86 7.46 12.28 -2.91
C GLN A 86 6.78 10.93 -3.00
N LEU A 87 6.95 10.08 -2.00
CA LEU A 87 6.35 8.75 -1.96
C LEU A 87 4.82 8.84 -1.94
N GLU A 88 4.26 9.73 -1.13
CA GLU A 88 2.81 9.92 -1.08
C GLU A 88 2.23 10.43 -2.40
N GLN A 89 2.90 11.40 -3.03
CA GLN A 89 2.46 11.93 -4.31
C GLN A 89 2.50 10.87 -5.40
N SER A 90 3.57 10.06 -5.42
CA SER A 90 3.70 8.95 -6.37
C SER A 90 2.62 7.91 -6.15
N LEU A 91 2.36 7.55 -4.91
CA LEU A 91 1.31 6.59 -4.56
C LEU A 91 -0.06 7.10 -5.02
N ASN A 92 -0.40 8.36 -4.71
CA ASN A 92 -1.67 8.97 -5.11
C ASN A 92 -1.82 8.97 -6.64
N SER A 93 -0.76 9.29 -7.36
CA SER A 93 -0.76 9.31 -8.83
C SER A 93 -1.00 7.92 -9.40
N ILE A 94 -0.32 6.90 -8.87
CA ILE A 94 -0.48 5.52 -9.32
C ILE A 94 -1.91 5.03 -9.07
N ILE A 95 -2.45 5.27 -7.88
CA ILE A 95 -3.80 4.85 -7.53
C ILE A 95 -4.84 5.56 -8.41
N ARG A 96 -4.66 6.86 -8.65
CA ARG A 96 -5.58 7.64 -9.49
C ARG A 96 -5.57 7.19 -10.94
N SER A 97 -4.41 6.72 -11.43
CA SER A 97 -4.25 6.26 -12.80
C SER A 97 -4.61 4.79 -12.98
N ALA A 98 -4.85 4.07 -11.89
CA ALA A 98 -5.20 2.66 -11.96
C ALA A 98 -6.52 2.48 -12.71
N ASP A 99 -6.49 1.61 -13.71
CA ASP A 99 -7.66 1.34 -14.56
C ASP A 99 -7.83 -0.16 -14.68
N ASN A 100 -8.78 -0.67 -13.90
CA ASN A 100 -9.14 -2.09 -13.92
C ASN A 100 -10.66 -2.20 -13.81
N PRO A 101 -11.33 -2.93 -14.74
CA PRO A 101 -12.80 -3.00 -14.73
C PRO A 101 -13.36 -3.71 -13.50
N HIS A 102 -12.54 -4.48 -12.78
CA HIS A 102 -13.00 -5.25 -11.61
C HIS A 102 -12.73 -4.54 -10.28
N TYR A 103 -11.87 -3.53 -10.25
CA TYR A 103 -11.50 -2.84 -9.02
C TYR A 103 -11.66 -1.34 -9.16
N SER A 104 -12.32 -0.74 -8.18
CA SER A 104 -12.34 0.72 -8.01
C SER A 104 -11.69 1.04 -6.67
N ILE A 105 -10.68 1.88 -6.68
CA ILE A 105 -9.87 2.19 -5.51
C ILE A 105 -10.02 3.66 -5.19
N SER A 106 -10.31 3.98 -3.93
CA SER A 106 -10.34 5.36 -3.45
C SER A 106 -9.54 5.47 -2.15
N ARG A 107 -8.85 6.60 -1.99
CA ARG A 107 -8.15 6.91 -0.75
C ARG A 107 -9.16 7.39 0.29
N TYR A 108 -9.09 6.82 1.49
CA TYR A 108 -9.98 7.19 2.60
C TYR A 108 -9.28 8.08 3.61
N ALA A 109 -8.11 7.66 4.11
CA ALA A 109 -7.41 8.37 5.17
C ALA A 109 -5.90 8.11 5.07
N THR A 110 -5.12 9.00 5.69
CA THR A 110 -3.68 8.83 5.80
C THR A 110 -3.28 9.07 7.26
N TYR A 111 -2.44 8.18 7.78
CA TYR A 111 -1.96 8.23 9.15
C TYR A 111 -0.44 8.35 9.14
N SER A 112 0.09 9.18 10.04
CA SER A 112 1.54 9.30 10.23
C SER A 112 1.95 8.57 11.50
N ASP A 113 3.01 7.77 11.43
CA ASP A 113 3.48 6.98 12.56
C ASP A 113 5.00 6.80 12.48
N TYR A 114 5.55 6.13 13.48
CA TYR A 114 6.97 5.85 13.59
C TYR A 114 7.17 4.38 13.92
N ASP A 115 7.95 3.68 13.10
CA ASP A 115 8.32 2.29 13.33
C ASP A 115 9.52 2.25 14.28
N SER A 116 9.25 2.05 15.58
CA SER A 116 10.30 2.03 16.61
C SER A 116 11.25 0.83 16.49
N LYS A 117 10.80 -0.27 15.87
CA LYS A 117 11.64 -1.45 15.68
C LYS A 117 12.74 -1.18 14.65
N ARG A 118 12.43 -0.42 13.62
CA ARG A 118 13.35 -0.12 12.51
C ARG A 118 13.90 1.30 12.58
N ASN A 119 13.31 2.15 13.41
CA ASN A 119 13.64 3.58 13.53
C ASN A 119 13.40 4.33 12.22
N TRP A 120 12.31 4.00 11.53
CA TRP A 120 11.90 4.69 10.30
C TRP A 120 10.55 5.37 10.49
N HIS A 121 10.37 6.51 9.84
CA HIS A 121 9.06 7.15 9.76
C HIS A 121 8.21 6.46 8.70
N VAL A 122 6.89 6.38 8.96
CA VAL A 122 5.94 5.71 8.08
C VAL A 122 4.67 6.52 7.98
N ASN A 123 4.16 6.65 6.76
CA ASN A 123 2.81 7.15 6.52
C ASN A 123 2.00 6.02 5.90
N THR A 124 0.85 5.73 6.50
CA THR A 124 -0.03 4.65 6.06
C THR A 124 -1.28 5.25 5.43
N VAL A 125 -1.56 4.84 4.20
CA VAL A 125 -2.73 5.26 3.44
C VAL A 125 -3.75 4.14 3.48
N GLN A 126 -4.95 4.45 3.95
CA GLN A 126 -6.08 3.52 3.88
C GLN A 126 -6.78 3.69 2.55
N LEU A 127 -6.87 2.60 1.80
CA LEU A 127 -7.57 2.53 0.53
C LEU A 127 -8.84 1.73 0.70
N ASN A 128 -9.95 2.28 0.22
CA ASN A 128 -11.20 1.53 0.10
C ASN A 128 -11.27 0.99 -1.31
N ILE A 129 -11.52 -0.31 -1.42
CA ILE A 129 -11.57 -0.98 -2.71
C ILE A 129 -12.96 -1.57 -2.93
N THR A 130 -13.53 -1.33 -4.10
CA THR A 130 -14.78 -1.94 -4.51
C THR A 130 -14.48 -2.93 -5.63
N ILE A 131 -15.02 -4.13 -5.51
CA ILE A 131 -14.80 -5.24 -6.44
C ILE A 131 -16.11 -5.53 -7.15
N PHE A 132 -16.09 -5.50 -8.47
CA PHE A 132 -17.26 -5.72 -9.32
C PHE A 132 -17.25 -7.09 -9.98
#